data_44cb1b78f96872243a40f96620043afc
#
_entry.id   44cb1b78f96872243a40f96620043afc
#
_cell.length_a   1.000
_cell.length_b   1.000
_cell.length_c   1.000
_cell.angle_alpha   90.00
_cell.angle_beta   90.00
_cell.angle_gamma   90.00
#
_symmetry.space_group_name_H-M   'P 1'
#
loop_
_entity.id
_entity.type
_entity.pdbx_description
1 polymer ?
#
loop_
_entity_poly.entity_id
_entity_poly.type
_entity_poly.pdbx_seq_one_letter_code
_entity_poly.pdbx_strand_id
1 'polypeptide(L)'
;MIKAVFFDWMNTLTHAEPDRHDQFCQIARELGITLRPQKVAQGIYNAGSELPEGAPYRWQESHDPEIFIRYIEIILGETGVKLPRDKVLEILRKLSGSAKAENYVLYDDVFPTLEKLKERDLTVGLITSLTKDMNLIYSDLGLAHYIDFVVTPKEVGANKPEPPIFLAALERAGVGASESVYVGDQYETDVVGARGVGISPILIDRYDLYNKVSDCPRIHSLPELLNTVRF
;
A
#
# COMPACT_ATOMS: atom_id res chain seq x y z
N MET A 1 -25.61 -1.77 8.96
CA MET A 1 -25.02 -0.45 9.20
C MET A 1 -23.55 -0.68 9.51
N ILE A 2 -22.65 0.04 8.87
CA ILE A 2 -21.21 -0.08 9.12
C ILE A 2 -20.86 0.51 10.48
N LYS A 3 -20.01 -0.18 11.23
CA LYS A 3 -19.56 0.19 12.57
C LYS A 3 -18.03 0.34 12.64
N ALA A 4 -17.30 -0.25 11.68
CA ALA A 4 -15.85 -0.17 11.63
C ALA A 4 -15.33 0.06 10.22
N VAL A 5 -14.25 0.82 10.12
CA VAL A 5 -13.48 1.02 8.90
C VAL A 5 -12.04 0.64 9.16
N PHE A 6 -11.50 -0.26 8.35
CA PHE A 6 -10.11 -0.67 8.43
C PHE A 6 -9.34 -0.12 7.22
N PHE A 7 -8.14 0.32 7.44
CA PHE A 7 -7.29 0.88 6.40
C PHE A 7 -5.98 0.10 6.27
N ASP A 8 -5.48 -0.01 5.04
CA ASP A 8 -4.08 -0.25 4.81
C ASP A 8 -3.25 1.01 5.10
N TRP A 9 -1.93 0.88 5.09
CA TRP A 9 -0.99 1.95 5.40
C TRP A 9 -0.41 2.63 4.17
N MET A 10 0.41 1.91 3.39
CA MET A 10 1.12 2.47 2.24
C MET A 10 0.18 2.72 1.06
N ASN A 11 0.35 3.86 0.39
CA ASN A 11 -0.49 4.32 -0.72
C ASN A 11 -1.99 4.42 -0.40
N THR A 12 -2.37 4.15 0.84
CA THR A 12 -3.73 4.31 1.38
C THR A 12 -3.80 5.54 2.27
N LEU A 13 -3.14 5.52 3.42
CA LEU A 13 -3.03 6.66 4.35
C LEU A 13 -1.75 7.45 4.15
N THR A 14 -0.66 6.78 3.73
CA THR A 14 0.66 7.40 3.58
C THR A 14 1.29 7.06 2.23
N HIS A 15 2.28 7.86 1.88
CA HIS A 15 3.25 7.54 0.83
C HIS A 15 4.68 7.70 1.38
N ALA A 16 5.64 7.14 0.67
CA ALA A 16 7.06 7.40 0.95
C ALA A 16 7.46 8.75 0.35
N GLU A 17 8.38 9.47 0.99
CA GLU A 17 8.96 10.69 0.42
C GLU A 17 10.48 10.55 0.26
N PRO A 18 11.02 10.65 -0.98
CA PRO A 18 10.26 10.75 -2.26
C PRO A 18 9.49 9.47 -2.59
N ASP A 19 8.38 9.61 -3.34
CA ASP A 19 7.64 8.47 -3.87
C ASP A 19 8.55 7.54 -4.68
N ARG A 20 8.30 6.23 -4.62
CA ARG A 20 9.16 5.23 -5.27
C ARG A 20 9.28 5.42 -6.78
N HIS A 21 8.19 5.77 -7.44
CA HIS A 21 8.22 6.05 -8.88
C HIS A 21 9.00 7.31 -9.20
N ASP A 22 8.94 8.35 -8.37
CA ASP A 22 9.72 9.57 -8.52
C ASP A 22 11.20 9.31 -8.28
N GLN A 23 11.54 8.55 -7.24
CA GLN A 23 12.91 8.13 -6.96
C GLN A 23 13.51 7.33 -8.13
N PHE A 24 12.72 6.39 -8.68
CA PHE A 24 13.16 5.62 -9.85
C PHE A 24 13.38 6.53 -11.07
N CYS A 25 12.46 7.46 -11.32
CA CYS A 25 12.59 8.45 -12.40
C CYS A 25 13.80 9.36 -12.20
N GLN A 26 14.10 9.77 -10.97
CA GLN A 26 15.28 10.57 -10.65
C GLN A 26 16.56 9.79 -10.95
N ILE A 27 16.67 8.55 -10.48
CA ILE A 27 17.84 7.70 -10.72
C ILE A 27 18.03 7.45 -12.23
N ALA A 28 16.95 7.18 -12.96
CA ALA A 28 17.02 7.01 -14.41
C ALA A 28 17.52 8.28 -15.10
N ARG A 29 17.06 9.46 -14.67
CA ARG A 29 17.49 10.76 -15.22
C ARG A 29 18.98 11.02 -14.99
N GLU A 30 19.53 10.64 -13.85
CA GLU A 30 20.98 10.71 -13.56
C GLU A 30 21.81 9.85 -14.54
N LEU A 31 21.21 8.82 -15.11
CA LEU A 31 21.80 7.93 -16.12
C LEU A 31 21.49 8.37 -17.57
N GLY A 32 20.88 9.57 -17.72
CA GLY A 32 20.51 10.11 -19.03
C GLY A 32 19.22 9.54 -19.61
N ILE A 33 18.39 8.86 -18.80
CA ILE A 33 17.16 8.20 -19.22
C ILE A 33 15.97 8.98 -18.69
N THR A 34 15.08 9.42 -19.60
CA THR A 34 13.84 10.09 -19.23
C THR A 34 12.68 9.09 -19.23
N LEU A 35 12.03 8.91 -18.09
CA LEU A 35 10.88 8.03 -17.92
C LEU A 35 9.63 8.84 -17.56
N ARG A 36 8.46 8.28 -17.87
CA ARG A 36 7.16 8.85 -17.45
C ARG A 36 6.79 8.30 -16.08
N PRO A 37 6.58 9.14 -15.04
CA PRO A 37 6.28 8.66 -13.68
C PRO A 37 5.10 7.68 -13.62
N GLN A 38 4.00 7.97 -14.31
CA GLN A 38 2.85 7.06 -14.39
C GLN A 38 3.19 5.67 -14.93
N LYS A 39 4.07 5.58 -15.94
CA LYS A 39 4.51 4.28 -16.48
C LYS A 39 5.42 3.54 -15.52
N VAL A 40 6.23 4.27 -14.77
CA VAL A 40 7.05 3.69 -13.70
C VAL A 40 6.16 3.18 -12.57
N ALA A 41 5.15 3.95 -12.13
CA ALA A 41 4.19 3.51 -11.12
C ALA A 41 3.44 2.24 -11.57
N GLN A 42 2.98 2.17 -12.84
CA GLN A 42 2.39 0.97 -13.41
C GLN A 42 3.36 -0.23 -13.39
N GLY A 43 4.62 0.00 -13.74
CA GLY A 43 5.65 -1.03 -13.71
C GLY A 43 5.94 -1.54 -12.29
N ILE A 44 5.97 -0.65 -11.30
CA ILE A 44 6.09 -1.01 -9.87
C ILE A 44 4.92 -1.90 -9.43
N TYR A 45 3.70 -1.51 -9.81
CA TYR A 45 2.50 -2.28 -9.54
C TYR A 45 2.56 -3.68 -10.19
N ASN A 46 2.87 -3.75 -11.49
CA ASN A 46 2.97 -5.02 -12.21
C ASN A 46 4.05 -5.93 -11.61
N ALA A 47 5.19 -5.36 -11.22
CA ALA A 47 6.25 -6.10 -10.57
C ALA A 47 5.81 -6.69 -9.21
N GLY A 48 4.97 -5.98 -8.46
CA GLY A 48 4.36 -6.48 -7.23
C GLY A 48 3.45 -7.69 -7.44
N SER A 49 2.79 -7.77 -8.60
CA SER A 49 1.91 -8.88 -8.98
C SER A 49 2.66 -10.08 -9.58
N GLU A 50 3.77 -9.84 -10.29
CA GLU A 50 4.53 -10.87 -11.02
C GLU A 50 5.62 -11.53 -10.16
N LEU A 51 6.11 -10.85 -9.13
CA LEU A 51 7.21 -11.32 -8.30
C LEU A 51 6.69 -11.91 -6.97
N PRO A 52 7.49 -12.77 -6.31
CA PRO A 52 7.13 -13.29 -5.01
C PRO A 52 6.77 -12.16 -4.02
N GLU A 53 5.79 -12.43 -3.16
CA GLU A 53 5.27 -11.46 -2.20
C GLU A 53 6.38 -10.78 -1.39
N GLY A 54 6.35 -9.46 -1.33
CA GLY A 54 7.33 -8.65 -0.62
C GLY A 54 8.68 -8.51 -1.33
N ALA A 55 8.89 -9.12 -2.50
CA ALA A 55 10.16 -9.02 -3.23
C ALA A 55 10.64 -7.58 -3.42
N PRO A 56 9.79 -6.62 -3.81
CA PRO A 56 10.21 -5.22 -3.99
C PRO A 56 10.56 -4.49 -2.70
N TYR A 57 10.15 -5.03 -1.55
CA TYR A 57 10.28 -4.36 -0.24
C TYR A 57 11.39 -4.97 0.63
N ARG A 58 11.94 -6.13 0.25
CA ARG A 58 12.92 -6.88 1.04
C ARG A 58 14.34 -6.82 0.48
N TRP A 59 14.75 -5.66 -0.04
CA TRP A 59 16.10 -5.46 -0.58
C TRP A 59 17.22 -5.90 0.36
N GLN A 60 17.00 -5.76 1.66
CA GLN A 60 17.99 -6.10 2.69
C GLN A 60 17.91 -7.57 3.14
N GLU A 61 16.80 -8.24 2.85
CA GLU A 61 16.52 -9.61 3.32
C GLU A 61 16.71 -10.66 2.22
N SER A 62 16.56 -10.31 0.96
CA SER A 62 16.72 -11.24 -0.16
C SER A 62 18.19 -11.33 -0.59
N HIS A 63 18.68 -12.55 -0.68
CA HIS A 63 20.04 -12.85 -1.15
C HIS A 63 20.09 -13.12 -2.66
N ASP A 64 18.97 -13.00 -3.37
CA ASP A 64 18.89 -13.23 -4.82
C ASP A 64 18.80 -11.91 -5.60
N PRO A 65 19.93 -11.45 -6.20
CA PRO A 65 19.94 -10.23 -6.99
C PRO A 65 19.09 -10.32 -8.27
N GLU A 66 18.80 -11.53 -8.77
CA GLU A 66 18.02 -11.71 -10.01
C GLU A 66 16.57 -11.27 -9.84
N ILE A 67 15.99 -11.43 -8.64
CA ILE A 67 14.63 -10.93 -8.34
C ILE A 67 14.57 -9.41 -8.52
N PHE A 68 15.58 -8.69 -8.04
CA PHE A 68 15.62 -7.22 -8.16
C PHE A 68 15.94 -6.75 -9.57
N ILE A 69 16.77 -7.48 -10.30
CA ILE A 69 17.00 -7.24 -11.72
C ILE A 69 15.68 -7.39 -12.46
N ARG A 70 14.93 -8.47 -12.21
CA ARG A 70 13.62 -8.71 -12.80
C ARG A 70 12.61 -7.61 -12.45
N TYR A 71 12.60 -7.15 -11.20
CA TYR A 71 11.80 -6.00 -10.77
C TYR A 71 12.06 -4.75 -11.63
N ILE A 72 13.34 -4.39 -11.84
CA ILE A 72 13.71 -3.24 -12.66
C ILE A 72 13.33 -3.48 -14.13
N GLU A 73 13.51 -4.69 -14.65
CA GLU A 73 13.16 -5.04 -16.02
C GLU A 73 11.65 -4.93 -16.28
N ILE A 74 10.81 -5.32 -15.34
CA ILE A 74 9.35 -5.17 -15.43
C ILE A 74 8.99 -3.68 -15.49
N ILE A 75 9.56 -2.86 -14.60
CA ILE A 75 9.32 -1.41 -14.60
C ILE A 75 9.74 -0.79 -15.94
N LEU A 76 10.93 -1.10 -16.40
CA LEU A 76 11.43 -0.58 -17.67
C LEU A 76 10.57 -1.06 -18.87
N GLY A 77 10.11 -2.30 -18.82
CA GLY A 77 9.21 -2.87 -19.84
C GLY A 77 7.93 -2.04 -20.02
N GLU A 78 7.31 -1.61 -18.92
CA GLU A 78 6.13 -0.72 -18.97
C GLU A 78 6.44 0.66 -19.55
N THR A 79 7.65 1.16 -19.35
CA THR A 79 8.07 2.45 -19.93
C THR A 79 8.43 2.35 -21.41
N GLY A 80 8.56 1.13 -21.96
CA GLY A 80 9.04 0.86 -23.31
C GLY A 80 10.56 1.00 -23.49
N VAL A 81 11.30 1.15 -22.39
CA VAL A 81 12.75 1.30 -22.40
C VAL A 81 13.42 -0.06 -22.17
N LYS A 82 14.37 -0.40 -23.01
CA LYS A 82 15.25 -1.57 -22.83
C LYS A 82 16.67 -1.11 -22.55
N LEU A 83 17.23 -1.58 -21.46
CA LEU A 83 18.60 -1.26 -21.06
C LEU A 83 19.46 -2.53 -21.06
N PRO A 84 20.76 -2.39 -21.34
CA PRO A 84 21.71 -3.47 -21.14
C PRO A 84 21.87 -3.75 -19.63
N ARG A 85 22.25 -5.00 -19.32
CA ARG A 85 22.30 -5.51 -17.93
C ARG A 85 23.17 -4.66 -16.99
N ASP A 86 24.28 -4.11 -17.50
CA ASP A 86 25.15 -3.23 -16.70
C ASP A 86 24.43 -1.97 -16.22
N LYS A 87 23.56 -1.40 -17.06
CA LYS A 87 22.72 -0.24 -16.68
C LYS A 87 21.61 -0.60 -15.72
N VAL A 88 21.00 -1.78 -15.85
CA VAL A 88 20.03 -2.31 -14.87
C VAL A 88 20.70 -2.47 -13.50
N LEU A 89 21.92 -3.03 -13.46
CA LEU A 89 22.69 -3.17 -12.23
C LEU A 89 23.12 -1.82 -11.63
N GLU A 90 23.34 -0.81 -12.47
CA GLU A 90 23.63 0.55 -11.99
C GLU A 90 22.41 1.19 -11.31
N ILE A 91 21.22 1.05 -11.91
CA ILE A 91 19.96 1.47 -11.29
C ILE A 91 19.76 0.73 -9.95
N LEU A 92 19.94 -0.59 -9.93
CA LEU A 92 19.81 -1.40 -8.73
C LEU A 92 20.73 -0.89 -7.60
N ARG A 93 22.00 -0.64 -7.89
CA ARG A 93 22.95 -0.13 -6.89
C ARG A 93 22.53 1.24 -6.33
N LYS A 94 22.02 2.14 -7.18
CA LYS A 94 21.56 3.46 -6.75
C LYS A 94 20.30 3.34 -5.89
N LEU A 95 19.32 2.52 -6.27
CA LEU A 95 18.13 2.26 -5.48
C LEU A 95 18.46 1.67 -4.11
N SER A 96 19.33 0.66 -4.07
CA SER A 96 19.77 0.03 -2.81
C SER A 96 20.54 1.01 -1.90
N GLY A 97 21.32 1.91 -2.48
CA GLY A 97 22.07 2.93 -1.72
C GLY A 97 21.18 4.08 -1.22
N SER A 98 20.04 4.32 -1.82
CA SER A 98 19.09 5.35 -1.43
C SER A 98 18.00 4.86 -0.46
N ALA A 99 17.96 3.58 -0.15
CA ALA A 99 17.08 2.98 0.86
C ALA A 99 17.46 3.44 2.29
N LYS A 100 17.45 4.75 2.53
CA LYS A 100 17.41 5.36 3.86
C LYS A 100 16.04 5.09 4.46
N ALA A 101 15.91 5.26 5.79
CA ALA A 101 14.65 5.12 6.49
C ALA A 101 13.52 5.78 5.68
N GLU A 102 12.51 4.99 5.32
CA GLU A 102 11.34 5.50 4.60
C GLU A 102 10.69 6.57 5.48
N ASN A 103 10.66 7.81 5.01
CA ASN A 103 9.86 8.87 5.61
C ASN A 103 8.44 8.67 5.10
N TYR A 104 7.52 8.35 5.99
CA TYR A 104 6.11 8.29 5.68
C TYR A 104 5.50 9.69 5.77
N VAL A 105 4.78 10.08 4.75
CA VAL A 105 4.02 11.34 4.70
C VAL A 105 2.56 10.99 4.50
N LEU A 106 1.67 11.60 5.29
CA LEU A 106 0.23 11.42 5.13
C LEU A 106 -0.25 12.12 3.87
N TYR A 107 -1.21 11.51 3.17
CA TYR A 107 -1.97 12.24 2.17
C TYR A 107 -2.82 13.33 2.83
N ASP A 108 -3.02 14.44 2.13
CA ASP A 108 -3.75 15.61 2.65
C ASP A 108 -5.22 15.31 3.03
N ASP A 109 -5.78 14.25 2.45
CA ASP A 109 -7.17 13.82 2.65
C ASP A 109 -7.38 12.91 3.87
N VAL A 110 -6.31 12.51 4.57
CA VAL A 110 -6.38 11.57 5.69
C VAL A 110 -7.08 12.18 6.89
N PHE A 111 -6.56 13.28 7.43
CA PHE A 111 -7.15 13.90 8.62
C PHE A 111 -8.62 14.28 8.42
N PRO A 112 -8.99 14.99 7.33
CA PRO A 112 -10.39 15.37 7.13
C PRO A 112 -11.35 14.19 7.02
N THR A 113 -10.85 13.03 6.53
CA THR A 113 -11.67 11.83 6.42
C THR A 113 -11.80 11.12 7.76
N LEU A 114 -10.68 10.94 8.48
CA LEU A 114 -10.70 10.28 9.79
C LEU A 114 -11.55 11.06 10.82
N GLU A 115 -11.49 12.39 10.81
CA GLU A 115 -12.37 13.25 11.62
C GLU A 115 -13.84 12.92 11.39
N LYS A 116 -14.27 12.85 10.14
CA LYS A 116 -15.65 12.54 9.78
C LYS A 116 -16.08 11.12 10.15
N LEU A 117 -15.16 10.16 10.17
CA LEU A 117 -15.44 8.81 10.64
C LEU A 117 -15.60 8.80 12.16
N LYS A 118 -14.77 9.53 12.90
CA LYS A 118 -14.89 9.66 14.36
C LYS A 118 -16.13 10.43 14.80
N GLU A 119 -16.56 11.44 14.06
CA GLU A 119 -17.83 12.16 14.28
C GLU A 119 -19.06 11.23 14.17
N ARG A 120 -18.91 10.06 13.53
CA ARG A 120 -19.94 9.03 13.39
C ARG A 120 -19.77 7.86 14.37
N ASP A 121 -18.92 8.00 15.37
CA ASP A 121 -18.59 6.97 16.37
C ASP A 121 -18.13 5.65 15.75
N LEU A 122 -17.45 5.70 14.58
CA LEU A 122 -16.92 4.52 13.92
C LEU A 122 -15.59 4.08 14.53
N THR A 123 -15.42 2.79 14.68
CA THR A 123 -14.12 2.19 15.01
C THR A 123 -13.21 2.27 13.78
N VAL A 124 -12.00 2.78 13.96
CA VAL A 124 -10.99 2.90 12.90
C VAL A 124 -9.78 2.03 13.24
N GLY A 125 -9.55 1.00 12.44
CA GLY A 125 -8.41 0.09 12.59
C GLY A 125 -7.41 0.22 11.44
N LEU A 126 -6.17 -0.11 11.71
CA LEU A 126 -5.11 -0.22 10.71
C LEU A 126 -4.71 -1.69 10.56
N ILE A 127 -4.66 -2.20 9.33
CA ILE A 127 -4.14 -3.54 9.01
C ILE A 127 -3.01 -3.37 8.00
N THR A 128 -1.78 -3.67 8.41
CA THR A 128 -0.60 -3.45 7.57
C THR A 128 0.25 -4.70 7.45
N SER A 129 0.95 -4.85 6.33
CA SER A 129 1.99 -5.87 6.11
C SER A 129 3.36 -5.48 6.66
N LEU A 130 3.50 -4.30 7.25
CA LEU A 130 4.75 -3.85 7.84
C LEU A 130 5.03 -4.57 9.17
N THR A 131 6.28 -4.93 9.37
CA THR A 131 6.77 -5.58 10.60
C THR A 131 7.38 -4.60 11.61
N LYS A 132 7.42 -3.31 11.27
CA LYS A 132 7.92 -2.22 12.12
C LYS A 132 6.97 -1.94 13.29
N ASP A 133 7.46 -1.24 14.29
CA ASP A 133 6.60 -0.76 15.38
C ASP A 133 5.71 0.38 14.88
N MET A 134 4.51 -0.01 14.46
CA MET A 134 3.55 0.93 13.88
C MET A 134 3.01 1.92 14.91
N ASN A 135 2.98 1.57 16.21
CA ASN A 135 2.48 2.46 17.25
C ASN A 135 3.29 3.76 17.34
N LEU A 136 4.61 3.66 17.18
CA LEU A 136 5.47 4.85 17.12
C LEU A 136 5.21 5.63 15.82
N ILE A 137 5.17 4.96 14.68
CA ILE A 137 5.06 5.59 13.38
C ILE A 137 3.76 6.39 13.23
N TYR A 138 2.60 5.80 13.54
CA TYR A 138 1.34 6.55 13.38
C TYR A 138 1.16 7.62 14.44
N SER A 139 1.74 7.45 15.64
CA SER A 139 1.73 8.47 16.69
C SER A 139 2.55 9.69 16.31
N ASP A 140 3.75 9.49 15.76
CA ASP A 140 4.62 10.57 15.28
C ASP A 140 3.96 11.39 14.14
N LEU A 141 3.09 10.76 13.37
CA LEU A 141 2.28 11.40 12.32
C LEU A 141 0.98 12.03 12.85
N GLY A 142 0.73 12.02 14.15
CA GLY A 142 -0.45 12.63 14.78
C GLY A 142 -1.72 11.81 14.68
N LEU A 143 -1.67 10.55 14.28
CA LEU A 143 -2.85 9.69 14.08
C LEU A 143 -3.36 8.99 15.35
N ALA A 144 -2.67 9.15 16.49
CA ALA A 144 -2.98 8.42 17.73
C ALA A 144 -4.43 8.62 18.26
N HIS A 145 -5.06 9.76 17.94
CA HIS A 145 -6.45 10.02 18.33
C HIS A 145 -7.49 9.46 17.35
N TYR A 146 -7.06 9.03 16.16
CA TYR A 146 -7.94 8.58 15.08
C TYR A 146 -7.91 7.08 14.89
N ILE A 147 -6.79 6.43 15.20
CA ILE A 147 -6.61 4.97 15.04
C ILE A 147 -6.84 4.29 16.38
N ASP A 148 -7.86 3.44 16.45
CA ASP A 148 -8.21 2.73 17.71
C ASP A 148 -7.28 1.54 17.96
N PHE A 149 -6.79 0.90 16.90
CA PHE A 149 -5.84 -0.21 16.99
C PHE A 149 -5.10 -0.45 15.66
N VAL A 150 -4.00 -1.18 15.75
CA VAL A 150 -3.22 -1.66 14.60
C VAL A 150 -3.12 -3.19 14.68
N VAL A 151 -3.21 -3.85 13.52
CA VAL A 151 -2.93 -5.29 13.36
C VAL A 151 -1.74 -5.46 12.44
N THR A 152 -0.74 -6.21 12.90
CA THR A 152 0.50 -6.45 12.16
C THR A 152 0.78 -7.95 12.00
N PRO A 153 1.55 -8.36 10.98
CA PRO A 153 1.96 -9.75 10.81
C PRO A 153 2.72 -10.31 12.02
N LYS A 154 3.49 -9.46 12.69
CA LYS A 154 4.27 -9.85 13.88
C LYS A 154 3.39 -10.31 15.04
N GLU A 155 2.22 -9.70 15.21
CA GLU A 155 1.30 -10.04 16.29
C GLU A 155 0.46 -11.28 15.97
N VAL A 156 0.06 -11.43 14.70
CA VAL A 156 -0.90 -12.47 14.30
C VAL A 156 -0.23 -13.72 13.77
N GLY A 157 1.01 -13.61 13.28
CA GLY A 157 1.73 -14.70 12.64
C GLY A 157 1.27 -14.98 11.20
N ALA A 158 0.50 -14.07 10.60
CA ALA A 158 -0.01 -14.15 9.23
C ALA A 158 -0.02 -12.78 8.57
N ASN A 159 0.16 -12.75 7.25
CA ASN A 159 0.17 -11.52 6.47
C ASN A 159 -1.07 -11.40 5.59
N LYS A 160 -1.35 -10.22 5.04
CA LYS A 160 -2.34 -10.07 3.96
C LYS A 160 -1.85 -10.82 2.71
N PRO A 161 -2.70 -11.51 1.98
CA PRO A 161 -4.17 -11.61 2.10
C PRO A 161 -4.69 -12.71 3.03
N GLU A 162 -3.87 -13.29 3.88
CA GLU A 162 -4.28 -14.42 4.72
C GLU A 162 -5.37 -14.05 5.72
N PRO A 163 -6.42 -14.89 5.90
CA PRO A 163 -7.56 -14.60 6.76
C PRO A 163 -7.23 -14.17 8.19
N PRO A 164 -6.23 -14.73 8.90
CA PRO A 164 -6.02 -14.43 10.31
C PRO A 164 -5.81 -12.95 10.62
N ILE A 165 -5.15 -12.18 9.72
CA ILE A 165 -4.87 -10.77 9.96
C ILE A 165 -6.15 -9.92 9.93
N PHE A 166 -7.09 -10.25 9.04
CA PHE A 166 -8.39 -9.56 8.95
C PHE A 166 -9.34 -9.98 10.08
N LEU A 167 -9.32 -11.27 10.45
CA LEU A 167 -10.13 -11.79 11.56
C LEU A 167 -9.70 -11.16 12.89
N ALA A 168 -8.41 -10.95 13.12
CA ALA A 168 -7.91 -10.26 14.30
C ALA A 168 -8.41 -8.81 14.37
N ALA A 169 -8.55 -8.12 13.23
CA ALA A 169 -9.12 -6.78 13.20
C ALA A 169 -10.61 -6.76 13.55
N LEU A 170 -11.39 -7.72 13.03
CA LEU A 170 -12.81 -7.88 13.40
C LEU A 170 -12.98 -8.15 14.89
N GLU A 171 -12.16 -9.03 15.45
CA GLU A 171 -12.17 -9.35 16.88
C GLU A 171 -11.88 -8.11 17.74
N ARG A 172 -10.84 -7.35 17.40
CA ARG A 172 -10.47 -6.11 18.12
C ARG A 172 -11.54 -5.04 18.04
N ALA A 173 -12.18 -4.91 16.90
CA ALA A 173 -13.27 -3.96 16.71
C ALA A 173 -14.58 -4.42 17.36
N GLY A 174 -14.72 -5.70 17.71
CA GLY A 174 -15.95 -6.27 18.26
C GLY A 174 -17.12 -6.23 17.29
N VAL A 175 -16.85 -6.35 15.96
CA VAL A 175 -17.87 -6.23 14.90
C VAL A 175 -17.89 -7.47 14.01
N GLY A 176 -19.01 -7.69 13.33
CA GLY A 176 -19.11 -8.69 12.29
C GLY A 176 -18.52 -8.19 10.95
N ALA A 177 -18.10 -9.10 10.09
CA ALA A 177 -17.52 -8.76 8.79
C ALA A 177 -18.48 -7.90 7.93
N SER A 178 -19.79 -8.16 7.96
CA SER A 178 -20.81 -7.38 7.25
C SER A 178 -21.05 -5.98 7.83
N GLU A 179 -20.48 -5.67 9.00
CA GLU A 179 -20.56 -4.39 9.68
C GLU A 179 -19.27 -3.57 9.49
N SER A 180 -18.36 -4.06 8.65
CA SER A 180 -17.05 -3.44 8.45
C SER A 180 -16.73 -3.23 6.96
N VAL A 181 -15.88 -2.24 6.72
CA VAL A 181 -15.30 -1.91 5.41
C VAL A 181 -13.78 -1.92 5.54
N TYR A 182 -13.12 -2.40 4.52
CA TYR A 182 -11.66 -2.33 4.39
C TYR A 182 -11.26 -1.49 3.19
N VAL A 183 -10.35 -0.55 3.37
CA VAL A 183 -9.83 0.33 2.30
C VAL A 183 -8.33 0.04 2.13
N GLY A 184 -7.93 -0.36 0.94
CA GLY A 184 -6.52 -0.61 0.61
C GLY A 184 -6.22 -0.40 -0.85
N ASP A 185 -4.92 -0.29 -1.19
CA ASP A 185 -4.45 0.06 -2.53
C ASP A 185 -4.11 -1.16 -3.41
N GLN A 186 -4.03 -2.35 -2.85
CA GLN A 186 -3.63 -3.55 -3.58
C GLN A 186 -4.80 -4.52 -3.76
N TYR A 187 -5.12 -4.85 -5.02
CA TYR A 187 -6.26 -5.71 -5.29
C TYR A 187 -6.11 -7.11 -4.66
N GLU A 188 -4.98 -7.80 -4.87
CA GLU A 188 -4.80 -9.18 -4.40
C GLU A 188 -4.68 -9.28 -2.88
N THR A 189 -3.97 -8.39 -2.25
CA THR A 189 -3.71 -8.45 -0.81
C THR A 189 -4.84 -7.83 0.01
N ASP A 190 -5.42 -6.75 -0.46
CA ASP A 190 -6.40 -5.97 0.29
C ASP A 190 -7.83 -6.36 -0.08
N VAL A 191 -8.17 -6.26 -1.38
CA VAL A 191 -9.55 -6.52 -1.84
C VAL A 191 -9.90 -8.00 -1.71
N VAL A 192 -9.06 -8.88 -2.25
CA VAL A 192 -9.30 -10.33 -2.19
C VAL A 192 -9.20 -10.83 -0.75
N GLY A 193 -8.22 -10.35 0.03
CA GLY A 193 -8.06 -10.73 1.43
C GLY A 193 -9.25 -10.36 2.31
N ALA A 194 -9.67 -9.10 2.27
CA ALA A 194 -10.84 -8.62 3.03
C ALA A 194 -12.13 -9.35 2.62
N ARG A 195 -12.35 -9.51 1.32
CA ARG A 195 -13.49 -10.27 0.78
C ARG A 195 -13.49 -11.72 1.23
N GLY A 196 -12.32 -12.34 1.34
CA GLY A 196 -12.16 -13.73 1.78
C GLY A 196 -12.69 -14.01 3.19
N VAL A 197 -12.80 -12.99 4.03
CA VAL A 197 -13.39 -13.06 5.38
C VAL A 197 -14.77 -12.40 5.48
N GLY A 198 -15.33 -11.91 4.37
CA GLY A 198 -16.65 -11.29 4.31
C GLY A 198 -16.68 -9.80 4.65
N ILE A 199 -15.53 -9.15 4.81
CA ILE A 199 -15.42 -7.68 4.92
C ILE A 199 -15.68 -7.06 3.55
N SER A 200 -16.42 -5.94 3.50
CA SER A 200 -16.67 -5.20 2.26
C SER A 200 -15.42 -4.42 1.83
N PRO A 201 -14.73 -4.79 0.73
CA PRO A 201 -13.52 -4.11 0.32
C PRO A 201 -13.82 -2.88 -0.53
N ILE A 202 -12.97 -1.87 -0.42
CA ILE A 202 -12.91 -0.70 -1.29
C ILE A 202 -11.46 -0.55 -1.75
N LEU A 203 -11.26 -0.50 -3.06
CA LEU A 203 -9.96 -0.27 -3.66
C LEU A 203 -9.71 1.24 -3.76
N ILE A 204 -8.69 1.74 -3.07
CA ILE A 204 -8.21 3.09 -3.28
C ILE A 204 -7.11 3.09 -4.35
N ASP A 205 -7.38 3.74 -5.47
CA ASP A 205 -6.51 3.76 -6.65
C ASP A 205 -6.00 5.18 -6.93
N ARG A 206 -5.10 5.65 -6.08
CA ARG A 206 -4.55 7.02 -6.13
C ARG A 206 -3.78 7.33 -7.41
N TYR A 207 -3.27 6.30 -8.08
CA TYR A 207 -2.43 6.43 -9.27
C TYR A 207 -3.13 6.00 -10.58
N ASP A 208 -4.43 5.65 -10.51
CA ASP A 208 -5.24 5.19 -11.67
C ASP A 208 -4.63 3.95 -12.38
N LEU A 209 -4.22 2.96 -11.58
CA LEU A 209 -3.56 1.73 -12.07
C LEU A 209 -4.55 0.60 -12.35
N TYR A 210 -5.75 0.62 -11.73
CA TYR A 210 -6.72 -0.45 -11.72
C TYR A 210 -7.92 -0.21 -12.65
N ASN A 211 -7.70 0.35 -13.84
CA ASN A 211 -8.77 0.72 -14.77
C ASN A 211 -9.68 -0.43 -15.24
N LYS A 212 -9.23 -1.69 -15.06
CA LYS A 212 -9.97 -2.89 -15.45
C LYS A 212 -10.73 -3.54 -14.29
N VAL A 213 -10.51 -3.11 -13.06
CA VAL A 213 -11.20 -3.64 -11.89
C VAL A 213 -12.60 -3.04 -11.82
N SER A 214 -13.61 -3.91 -11.77
CA SER A 214 -15.03 -3.53 -11.76
C SER A 214 -15.88 -4.33 -10.76
N ASP A 215 -15.27 -5.22 -10.00
CA ASP A 215 -15.95 -6.14 -9.09
C ASP A 215 -15.92 -5.67 -7.61
N CYS A 216 -15.33 -4.51 -7.36
CA CYS A 216 -15.40 -3.80 -6.09
C CYS A 216 -15.51 -2.28 -6.31
N PRO A 217 -16.02 -1.52 -5.33
CA PRO A 217 -15.95 -0.07 -5.38
C PRO A 217 -14.51 0.40 -5.49
N ARG A 218 -14.26 1.36 -6.38
CA ARG A 218 -12.95 2.00 -6.58
C ARG A 218 -13.09 3.49 -6.30
N ILE A 219 -12.20 4.01 -5.47
CA ILE A 219 -12.09 5.44 -5.14
C ILE A 219 -10.67 5.93 -5.44
N HIS A 220 -10.51 7.22 -5.70
CA HIS A 220 -9.20 7.83 -5.95
C HIS A 220 -8.71 8.67 -4.77
N SER A 221 -9.61 8.97 -3.84
CA SER A 221 -9.32 9.75 -2.63
C SER A 221 -10.20 9.28 -1.47
N LEU A 222 -9.72 9.47 -0.24
CA LEU A 222 -10.45 9.02 0.95
C LEU A 222 -11.81 9.71 1.17
N PRO A 223 -12.03 11.00 0.83
CA PRO A 223 -13.35 11.62 0.96
C PRO A 223 -14.45 10.90 0.16
N GLU A 224 -14.12 10.23 -0.93
CA GLU A 224 -15.08 9.46 -1.73
C GLU A 224 -15.67 8.27 -0.95
N LEU A 225 -14.93 7.75 0.05
CA LEU A 225 -15.40 6.71 0.96
C LEU A 225 -16.74 7.10 1.61
N LEU A 226 -16.86 8.36 2.04
CA LEU A 226 -18.04 8.87 2.75
C LEU A 226 -19.30 8.90 1.88
N ASN A 227 -19.14 8.88 0.57
CA ASN A 227 -20.23 8.82 -0.42
C ASN A 227 -20.48 7.39 -0.92
N THR A 228 -19.48 6.54 -0.84
CA THR A 228 -19.52 5.16 -1.35
C THR A 228 -20.19 4.22 -0.36
N VAL A 229 -20.03 4.48 0.94
CA VAL A 229 -20.51 3.64 2.04
C VAL A 229 -21.67 4.32 2.76
N ARG A 230 -22.70 3.52 3.07
CA ARG A 230 -23.79 3.95 3.99
C ARG A 230 -23.41 3.56 5.42
N PHE A 231 -22.98 4.54 6.16
CA PHE A 231 -22.64 4.43 7.58
C PHE A 231 -23.88 4.48 8.47
#